data_8dec83b129a21c9ea639e0970da448db
#
_entry.id   8dec83b129a21c9ea639e0970da448db
#
_cell.length_a   1.000
_cell.length_b   1.000
_cell.length_c   1.000
_cell.angle_alpha   90.00
_cell.angle_beta   90.00
_cell.angle_gamma   90.00
#
_symmetry.space_group_name_H-M   'P 1'
#
loop_
_entity.id
_entity.type
_entity.pdbx_description
1 polymer ?
#
loop_
_entity_poly.entity_id
_entity_poly.type
_entity_poly.pdbx_seq_one_letter_code
_entity_poly.pdbx_strand_id
1 'polypeptide(L)'
;MHDQTLTGGQALVRLLAGYGVETVFGIPGVHTLELYRGLPGSGIRHVLTRHEQGAGFMADGYARVSGKPGVCFVISGPGVTNVATPIGQAYADSIPLLVISSVNHSASLGKGCGSLHETQDQRAITAPITAFSALALSPEDLPELVARAFAVFDSQRPRPVHISVPLDVLAAKVARDWTGEVRRRPARGPAAAADIQQAADTLRKAKRPMIIAGGGALHAAEQLRALSTRLGAVFFSSVAGKGLLPDEAPLNAGATLCVEPGWQLISQADVVLAVGTEMADTDYWRERLPLNGELLRLDIDPRKFNDFYPCSVALHGDARATLDALLQALPPTPADAGAAIHAVADLRQAVQNGQGPLQQIHRSILQRIAAELPEQGFIASDMTQLAYSGNYLYPTRATRSWLHPTGYGTLGYGLPAGIGAKLGAPERPGLVLVGDGGFLYTLQELATAVEELRSPLVVLLWNNDALGQIRDDMLDLNIEPIGVLPRNPDFAALARAFGCSVSQPASLDELQQELREGFARNGVTLIELKHACAR
;
A
#
# COMPACT_ATOMS: atom_id res chain seq x y z
N MET A 1 8.80 -35.83 -27.92
CA MET A 1 8.19 -34.92 -26.95
C MET A 1 6.70 -34.89 -27.25
N HIS A 2 5.86 -35.40 -26.37
CA HIS A 2 4.42 -35.33 -26.56
C HIS A 2 4.00 -33.86 -26.54
N ASP A 3 3.46 -33.41 -27.66
CA ASP A 3 2.83 -32.09 -27.81
C ASP A 3 1.60 -32.06 -26.88
N GLN A 4 1.82 -31.75 -25.58
CA GLN A 4 0.72 -31.68 -24.62
C GLN A 4 -0.02 -30.36 -24.92
N THR A 5 -1.13 -30.48 -25.58
CA THR A 5 -2.05 -29.38 -25.82
C THR A 5 -2.51 -28.81 -24.48
N LEU A 6 -2.13 -27.58 -24.15
CA LEU A 6 -2.49 -26.90 -22.91
C LEU A 6 -3.96 -26.48 -22.91
N THR A 7 -4.54 -26.34 -21.73
CA THR A 7 -5.81 -25.58 -21.59
C THR A 7 -5.51 -24.09 -21.51
N GLY A 8 -6.52 -23.24 -21.77
CA GLY A 8 -6.40 -21.78 -21.61
C GLY A 8 -5.93 -21.39 -20.21
N GLY A 9 -6.43 -22.07 -19.15
CA GLY A 9 -5.99 -21.85 -17.77
C GLY A 9 -4.51 -22.20 -17.56
N GLN A 10 -4.04 -23.33 -18.10
CA GLN A 10 -2.63 -23.72 -18.03
C GLN A 10 -1.71 -22.73 -18.77
N ALA A 11 -2.11 -22.31 -19.96
CA ALA A 11 -1.35 -21.37 -20.78
C ALA A 11 -1.31 -19.97 -20.12
N LEU A 12 -2.41 -19.54 -19.49
CA LEU A 12 -2.48 -18.29 -18.74
C LEU A 12 -1.50 -18.30 -17.55
N VAL A 13 -1.44 -19.37 -16.78
CA VAL A 13 -0.50 -19.48 -15.65
C VAL A 13 0.95 -19.42 -16.14
N ARG A 14 1.29 -20.10 -17.23
CA ARG A 14 2.63 -20.01 -17.84
C ARG A 14 2.95 -18.61 -18.34
N LEU A 15 1.98 -17.93 -18.93
CA LEU A 15 2.13 -16.54 -19.37
C LEU A 15 2.44 -15.61 -18.18
N LEU A 16 1.71 -15.77 -17.06
CA LEU A 16 1.95 -15.01 -15.83
C LEU A 16 3.37 -15.26 -15.27
N ALA A 17 3.83 -16.51 -15.26
CA ALA A 17 5.22 -16.83 -14.90
C ALA A 17 6.21 -16.10 -15.81
N GLY A 18 5.95 -16.04 -17.11
CA GLY A 18 6.73 -15.27 -18.08
C GLY A 18 6.78 -13.77 -17.79
N TYR A 19 5.72 -13.19 -17.22
CA TYR A 19 5.70 -11.81 -16.74
C TYR A 19 6.41 -11.61 -15.38
N GLY A 20 6.93 -12.68 -14.77
CA GLY A 20 7.64 -12.63 -13.50
C GLY A 20 6.73 -12.67 -12.28
N VAL A 21 5.50 -13.20 -12.42
CA VAL A 21 4.65 -13.52 -11.27
C VAL A 21 5.24 -14.70 -10.53
N GLU A 22 5.54 -14.52 -9.25
CA GLU A 22 6.16 -15.55 -8.39
C GLU A 22 5.18 -16.10 -7.35
N THR A 23 4.13 -15.35 -7.03
CA THR A 23 3.16 -15.72 -6.00
C THR A 23 1.75 -15.36 -6.44
N VAL A 24 0.80 -16.24 -6.18
CA VAL A 24 -0.64 -15.99 -6.33
C VAL A 24 -1.35 -16.31 -5.02
N PHE A 25 -2.33 -15.46 -4.67
CA PHE A 25 -3.15 -15.59 -3.47
C PHE A 25 -4.58 -15.98 -3.85
N GLY A 26 -5.18 -16.89 -3.12
CA GLY A 26 -6.58 -17.26 -3.41
C GLY A 26 -7.01 -18.58 -2.79
N ILE A 27 -8.26 -18.93 -3.08
CA ILE A 27 -8.92 -20.14 -2.62
C ILE A 27 -9.33 -20.96 -3.84
N PRO A 28 -8.94 -22.25 -3.94
CA PRO A 28 -9.40 -23.11 -5.02
C PRO A 28 -10.89 -23.38 -4.92
N GLY A 29 -11.56 -23.39 -6.07
CA GLY A 29 -12.97 -23.74 -6.17
C GLY A 29 -13.28 -24.39 -7.52
N VAL A 30 -14.48 -24.97 -7.67
CA VAL A 30 -14.86 -25.70 -8.87
C VAL A 30 -14.73 -24.89 -10.17
N HIS A 31 -14.88 -23.57 -10.10
CA HIS A 31 -14.76 -22.69 -11.25
C HIS A 31 -13.33 -22.22 -11.54
N THR A 32 -12.36 -22.48 -10.65
CA THR A 32 -10.94 -22.10 -10.82
C THR A 32 -10.04 -23.30 -11.14
N LEU A 33 -10.56 -24.51 -11.25
CA LEU A 33 -9.77 -25.74 -11.39
C LEU A 33 -8.77 -25.67 -12.54
N GLU A 34 -9.11 -25.08 -13.66
CA GLU A 34 -8.21 -24.96 -14.82
C GLU A 34 -7.04 -23.97 -14.58
N LEU A 35 -7.23 -22.93 -13.76
CA LEU A 35 -6.13 -22.08 -13.29
C LEU A 35 -5.21 -22.88 -12.36
N TYR A 36 -5.79 -23.61 -11.39
CA TYR A 36 -5.04 -24.44 -10.46
C TYR A 36 -4.32 -25.61 -11.13
N ARG A 37 -4.88 -26.14 -12.25
CA ARG A 37 -4.20 -27.14 -13.10
C ARG A 37 -2.88 -26.62 -13.67
N GLY A 38 -2.75 -25.30 -13.87
CA GLY A 38 -1.56 -24.68 -14.41
C GLY A 38 -0.45 -24.45 -13.37
N LEU A 39 -0.75 -24.42 -12.08
CA LEU A 39 0.21 -24.08 -11.01
C LEU A 39 1.32 -25.13 -10.79
N PRO A 40 1.04 -26.45 -10.74
CA PRO A 40 2.11 -27.44 -10.57
C PRO A 40 3.17 -27.33 -11.68
N GLY A 41 4.43 -27.14 -11.29
CA GLY A 41 5.57 -26.99 -12.20
C GLY A 41 5.70 -25.63 -12.92
N SER A 42 4.84 -24.66 -12.62
CA SER A 42 4.93 -23.30 -13.18
C SER A 42 6.03 -22.42 -12.55
N GLY A 43 6.49 -22.78 -11.36
CA GLY A 43 7.35 -21.93 -10.53
C GLY A 43 6.59 -20.87 -9.71
N ILE A 44 5.29 -20.73 -9.91
CA ILE A 44 4.45 -19.80 -9.13
C ILE A 44 4.04 -20.48 -7.82
N ARG A 45 4.33 -19.83 -6.69
CA ARG A 45 3.85 -20.24 -5.37
C ARG A 45 2.38 -19.90 -5.23
N HIS A 46 1.56 -20.82 -4.78
CA HIS A 46 0.20 -20.56 -4.34
C HIS A 46 0.15 -20.37 -2.82
N VAL A 47 -0.56 -19.35 -2.36
CA VAL A 47 -0.83 -19.07 -0.95
C VAL A 47 -2.33 -19.25 -0.71
N LEU A 48 -2.67 -20.27 0.10
CA LEU A 48 -4.05 -20.53 0.48
C LEU A 48 -4.49 -19.56 1.57
N THR A 49 -5.37 -18.62 1.21
CA THR A 49 -5.99 -17.68 2.15
C THR A 49 -7.25 -18.29 2.77
N ARG A 50 -7.79 -17.64 3.80
CA ARG A 50 -9.03 -18.11 4.46
C ARG A 50 -10.26 -17.32 4.04
N HIS A 51 -10.03 -16.22 3.31
CA HIS A 51 -11.07 -15.39 2.69
C HIS A 51 -10.48 -14.63 1.50
N GLU A 52 -11.25 -14.32 0.45
CA GLU A 52 -10.73 -13.59 -0.71
C GLU A 52 -10.40 -12.13 -0.39
N GLN A 53 -11.02 -11.55 0.61
CA GLN A 53 -10.59 -10.25 1.16
C GLN A 53 -9.16 -10.34 1.68
N GLY A 54 -8.82 -11.40 2.43
CA GLY A 54 -7.45 -11.69 2.86
C GLY A 54 -6.50 -11.86 1.68
N ALA A 55 -6.92 -12.57 0.62
CA ALA A 55 -6.12 -12.74 -0.59
C ALA A 55 -5.76 -11.39 -1.23
N GLY A 56 -6.74 -10.52 -1.39
CA GLY A 56 -6.51 -9.20 -1.99
C GLY A 56 -5.61 -8.30 -1.14
N PHE A 57 -5.78 -8.27 0.17
CA PHE A 57 -4.90 -7.51 1.07
C PHE A 57 -3.49 -8.11 1.17
N MET A 58 -3.33 -9.44 1.12
CA MET A 58 -2.00 -10.06 1.01
C MET A 58 -1.31 -9.67 -0.29
N ALA A 59 -2.03 -9.68 -1.41
CA ALA A 59 -1.51 -9.25 -2.70
C ALA A 59 -1.12 -7.76 -2.70
N ASP A 60 -1.89 -6.89 -2.04
CA ASP A 60 -1.56 -5.47 -1.82
C ASP A 60 -0.26 -5.32 -1.00
N GLY A 61 -0.17 -5.94 0.17
CA GLY A 61 1.02 -5.91 1.01
C GLY A 61 2.27 -6.45 0.31
N TYR A 62 2.11 -7.55 -0.44
CA TYR A 62 3.16 -8.11 -1.30
C TYR A 62 3.66 -7.08 -2.31
N ALA A 63 2.74 -6.39 -3.01
CA ALA A 63 3.10 -5.40 -4.01
C ALA A 63 3.80 -4.18 -3.40
N ARG A 64 3.33 -3.70 -2.24
CA ARG A 64 3.96 -2.55 -1.55
C ARG A 64 5.41 -2.81 -1.17
N VAL A 65 5.72 -3.99 -0.65
CA VAL A 65 7.08 -4.30 -0.16
C VAL A 65 8.00 -4.75 -1.29
N SER A 66 7.53 -5.66 -2.16
CA SER A 66 8.36 -6.21 -3.24
C SER A 66 8.53 -5.27 -4.43
N GLY A 67 7.57 -4.35 -4.65
CA GLY A 67 7.48 -3.53 -5.86
C GLY A 67 7.01 -4.29 -7.10
N LYS A 68 6.60 -5.56 -6.96
CA LYS A 68 6.01 -6.39 -8.01
C LYS A 68 4.49 -6.36 -7.91
N PRO A 69 3.73 -6.52 -9.01
CA PRO A 69 2.28 -6.65 -8.92
C PRO A 69 1.84 -7.83 -8.04
N GLY A 70 0.84 -7.61 -7.18
CA GLY A 70 0.16 -8.68 -6.48
C GLY A 70 -0.85 -9.38 -7.40
N VAL A 71 -1.02 -10.69 -7.26
CA VAL A 71 -1.92 -11.46 -8.13
C VAL A 71 -2.86 -12.34 -7.31
N CYS A 72 -4.18 -12.25 -7.60
CA CYS A 72 -5.19 -13.09 -6.96
C CYS A 72 -5.89 -13.98 -7.99
N PHE A 73 -6.14 -15.24 -7.60
CA PHE A 73 -7.08 -16.12 -8.29
C PHE A 73 -8.32 -16.29 -7.44
N VAL A 74 -9.47 -15.87 -7.95
CA VAL A 74 -10.74 -15.92 -7.23
C VAL A 74 -11.84 -16.61 -8.02
N ILE A 75 -12.74 -17.26 -7.30
CA ILE A 75 -13.89 -17.91 -7.91
C ILE A 75 -14.90 -16.86 -8.42
N SER A 76 -15.75 -17.23 -9.36
CA SER A 76 -16.88 -16.42 -9.82
C SER A 76 -17.85 -16.07 -8.70
N GLY A 77 -18.61 -15.00 -8.87
CA GLY A 77 -19.63 -14.56 -7.92
C GLY A 77 -19.03 -14.16 -6.56
N PRO A 78 -19.18 -15.00 -5.50
CA PRO A 78 -18.77 -14.64 -4.15
C PRO A 78 -17.27 -14.29 -4.04
N GLY A 79 -16.38 -14.95 -4.79
CA GLY A 79 -14.96 -14.61 -4.77
C GLY A 79 -14.69 -13.19 -5.27
N VAL A 80 -15.40 -12.75 -6.32
CA VAL A 80 -15.27 -11.39 -6.85
C VAL A 80 -15.86 -10.36 -5.89
N THR A 81 -17.01 -10.63 -5.30
CA THR A 81 -17.61 -9.70 -4.32
C THR A 81 -16.78 -9.60 -3.04
N ASN A 82 -16.19 -10.70 -2.57
CA ASN A 82 -15.33 -10.71 -1.39
C ASN A 82 -14.01 -9.96 -1.61
N VAL A 83 -13.41 -10.02 -2.81
CA VAL A 83 -12.16 -9.32 -3.13
C VAL A 83 -12.38 -7.85 -3.52
N ALA A 84 -13.62 -7.38 -3.65
CA ALA A 84 -13.93 -6.02 -4.09
C ALA A 84 -13.35 -4.95 -3.15
N THR A 85 -13.45 -5.13 -1.83
CA THR A 85 -12.85 -4.19 -0.85
C THR A 85 -11.34 -4.03 -1.02
N PRO A 86 -10.51 -5.10 -1.09
CA PRO A 86 -9.09 -4.96 -1.40
C PRO A 86 -8.80 -4.31 -2.76
N ILE A 87 -9.61 -4.59 -3.78
CA ILE A 87 -9.47 -3.91 -5.09
C ILE A 87 -9.68 -2.40 -4.90
N GLY A 88 -10.73 -1.99 -4.17
CA GLY A 88 -10.99 -0.58 -3.87
C GLY A 88 -9.84 0.07 -3.10
N GLN A 89 -9.29 -0.62 -2.10
CA GLN A 89 -8.11 -0.15 -1.34
C GLN A 89 -6.89 0.03 -2.24
N ALA A 90 -6.56 -0.98 -3.05
CA ALA A 90 -5.46 -0.91 -4.00
C ALA A 90 -5.67 0.18 -5.07
N TYR A 91 -6.93 0.42 -5.49
CA TYR A 91 -7.28 1.51 -6.38
C TYR A 91 -7.01 2.87 -5.74
N ALA A 92 -7.50 3.10 -4.53
CA ALA A 92 -7.30 4.36 -3.83
C ALA A 92 -5.79 4.66 -3.62
N ASP A 93 -5.00 3.67 -3.20
CA ASP A 93 -3.58 3.83 -2.90
C ASP A 93 -2.64 3.62 -4.09
N SER A 94 -3.16 3.40 -5.30
CA SER A 94 -2.34 3.23 -6.52
C SER A 94 -1.41 2.02 -6.47
N ILE A 95 -1.92 0.88 -5.99
CA ILE A 95 -1.18 -0.38 -5.88
C ILE A 95 -1.46 -1.27 -7.09
N PRO A 96 -0.43 -1.82 -7.76
CA PRO A 96 -0.61 -2.75 -8.87
C PRO A 96 -1.14 -4.09 -8.37
N LEU A 97 -2.39 -4.41 -8.69
CA LEU A 97 -3.08 -5.63 -8.31
C LEU A 97 -3.76 -6.25 -9.53
N LEU A 98 -3.45 -7.51 -9.84
CA LEU A 98 -4.11 -8.27 -10.89
C LEU A 98 -5.04 -9.30 -10.27
N VAL A 99 -6.34 -9.16 -10.49
CA VAL A 99 -7.34 -10.14 -10.08
C VAL A 99 -7.80 -10.92 -11.31
N ILE A 100 -7.59 -12.21 -11.31
CA ILE A 100 -8.10 -13.14 -12.32
C ILE A 100 -9.21 -13.94 -11.67
N SER A 101 -10.41 -13.80 -12.19
CA SER A 101 -11.56 -14.57 -11.76
C SER A 101 -12.07 -15.48 -12.86
N SER A 102 -12.62 -16.63 -12.47
CA SER A 102 -13.51 -17.34 -13.37
C SER A 102 -14.87 -16.63 -13.49
N VAL A 103 -15.65 -16.99 -14.48
CA VAL A 103 -17.06 -16.66 -14.62
C VAL A 103 -17.78 -17.83 -15.33
N ASN A 104 -19.10 -17.96 -15.16
CA ASN A 104 -19.90 -19.02 -15.78
C ASN A 104 -19.62 -19.17 -17.28
N HIS A 105 -20.03 -20.30 -17.87
CA HIS A 105 -19.88 -20.55 -19.28
C HIS A 105 -20.39 -19.40 -20.15
N SER A 106 -19.66 -19.06 -21.23
CA SER A 106 -19.99 -17.98 -22.16
C SER A 106 -21.46 -18.07 -22.66
N ALA A 107 -21.94 -19.27 -22.90
CA ALA A 107 -23.30 -19.50 -23.35
C ALA A 107 -24.39 -19.14 -22.32
N SER A 108 -24.08 -19.02 -21.03
CA SER A 108 -25.05 -18.71 -19.97
C SER A 108 -24.94 -17.29 -19.42
N LEU A 109 -23.92 -16.55 -19.82
CA LEU A 109 -23.68 -15.20 -19.28
C LEU A 109 -24.86 -14.26 -19.52
N GLY A 110 -25.31 -13.59 -18.46
CA GLY A 110 -26.40 -12.61 -18.49
C GLY A 110 -27.78 -13.18 -18.72
N LYS A 111 -27.95 -14.51 -18.69
CA LYS A 111 -29.25 -15.16 -19.00
C LYS A 111 -30.13 -15.45 -17.78
N GLY A 112 -29.59 -15.37 -16.55
CA GLY A 112 -30.33 -15.67 -15.33
C GLY A 112 -30.77 -17.14 -15.28
N CYS A 113 -29.86 -18.06 -15.61
CA CYS A 113 -30.15 -19.50 -15.63
C CYS A 113 -30.15 -20.13 -14.22
N GLY A 114 -29.83 -19.38 -13.15
CA GLY A 114 -29.65 -19.92 -11.81
C GLY A 114 -28.40 -20.79 -11.68
N SER A 115 -27.38 -20.56 -12.51
CA SER A 115 -26.11 -21.28 -12.46
C SER A 115 -25.36 -20.96 -11.15
N LEU A 116 -24.59 -21.93 -10.65
CA LEU A 116 -23.78 -21.72 -9.45
C LEU A 116 -22.91 -20.46 -9.62
N HIS A 117 -22.90 -19.58 -8.59
CA HIS A 117 -22.12 -18.32 -8.55
C HIS A 117 -22.46 -17.31 -9.68
N GLU A 118 -23.65 -17.41 -10.26
CA GLU A 118 -24.09 -16.51 -11.33
C GLU A 118 -24.26 -15.08 -10.79
N THR A 119 -23.80 -14.12 -11.58
CA THR A 119 -24.07 -12.69 -11.42
C THR A 119 -24.52 -12.12 -12.75
N GLN A 120 -25.28 -11.02 -12.75
CA GLN A 120 -25.74 -10.41 -14.00
C GLN A 120 -24.57 -9.93 -14.87
N ASP A 121 -23.64 -9.18 -14.28
CA ASP A 121 -22.37 -8.75 -14.90
C ASP A 121 -21.29 -8.64 -13.83
N GLN A 122 -20.40 -9.63 -13.77
CA GLN A 122 -19.32 -9.67 -12.81
C GLN A 122 -18.30 -8.53 -12.99
N ARG A 123 -18.12 -8.04 -14.23
CA ARG A 123 -17.22 -6.91 -14.52
C ARG A 123 -17.75 -5.62 -13.92
N ALA A 124 -19.08 -5.42 -13.94
CA ALA A 124 -19.71 -4.23 -13.38
C ALA A 124 -19.46 -4.07 -11.87
N ILE A 125 -19.21 -5.18 -11.15
CA ILE A 125 -18.86 -5.14 -9.72
C ILE A 125 -17.53 -4.43 -9.50
N THR A 126 -16.55 -4.64 -10.35
CA THR A 126 -15.17 -4.17 -10.17
C THR A 126 -14.78 -3.00 -11.08
N ALA A 127 -15.54 -2.72 -12.14
CA ALA A 127 -15.23 -1.67 -13.09
C ALA A 127 -14.95 -0.28 -12.45
N PRO A 128 -15.74 0.20 -11.48
CA PRO A 128 -15.51 1.51 -10.86
C PRO A 128 -14.28 1.59 -9.96
N ILE A 129 -13.71 0.44 -9.57
CA ILE A 129 -12.56 0.33 -8.66
C ILE A 129 -11.34 -0.32 -9.31
N THR A 130 -11.26 -0.31 -10.65
CA THR A 130 -10.14 -0.86 -11.44
C THR A 130 -9.75 0.10 -12.55
N ALA A 131 -8.53 -0.01 -13.08
CA ALA A 131 -8.15 0.67 -14.32
C ALA A 131 -9.00 0.17 -15.49
N PHE A 132 -9.25 -1.14 -15.52
CA PHE A 132 -10.23 -1.78 -16.36
C PHE A 132 -10.66 -3.13 -15.77
N SER A 133 -11.90 -3.52 -16.08
CA SER A 133 -12.43 -4.86 -15.82
C SER A 133 -12.86 -5.45 -17.16
N ALA A 134 -12.25 -6.58 -17.54
CA ALA A 134 -12.44 -7.19 -18.85
C ALA A 134 -12.98 -8.62 -18.77
N LEU A 135 -13.70 -9.03 -19.80
CA LEU A 135 -14.12 -10.41 -20.04
C LEU A 135 -13.32 -10.96 -21.22
N ALA A 136 -12.63 -12.08 -21.02
CA ALA A 136 -12.02 -12.82 -22.11
C ALA A 136 -13.12 -13.57 -22.90
N LEU A 137 -13.26 -13.29 -24.17
CA LEU A 137 -14.27 -13.94 -25.03
C LEU A 137 -13.74 -15.23 -25.67
N SER A 138 -12.41 -15.34 -25.78
CA SER A 138 -11.69 -16.50 -26.29
C SER A 138 -10.37 -16.68 -25.53
N PRO A 139 -9.72 -17.86 -25.61
CA PRO A 139 -8.38 -18.03 -25.03
C PRO A 139 -7.36 -17.05 -25.63
N GLU A 140 -7.49 -16.70 -26.90
CA GLU A 140 -6.57 -15.82 -27.63
C GLU A 140 -6.60 -14.37 -27.15
N ASP A 141 -7.64 -13.96 -26.41
CA ASP A 141 -7.72 -12.63 -25.79
C ASP A 141 -6.78 -12.49 -24.57
N LEU A 142 -6.46 -13.62 -23.89
CA LEU A 142 -5.74 -13.61 -22.63
C LEU A 142 -4.33 -12.99 -22.72
N PRO A 143 -3.49 -13.29 -23.74
CA PRO A 143 -2.20 -12.63 -23.88
C PRO A 143 -2.29 -11.11 -24.02
N GLU A 144 -3.31 -10.60 -24.72
CA GLU A 144 -3.51 -9.15 -24.85
C GLU A 144 -3.97 -8.53 -23.54
N LEU A 145 -4.96 -9.11 -22.87
CA LEU A 145 -5.50 -8.60 -21.62
C LEU A 145 -4.43 -8.55 -20.51
N VAL A 146 -3.61 -9.60 -20.41
CA VAL A 146 -2.47 -9.63 -19.47
C VAL A 146 -1.44 -8.57 -19.85
N ALA A 147 -1.09 -8.43 -21.13
CA ALA A 147 -0.15 -7.40 -21.58
C ALA A 147 -0.66 -5.97 -21.24
N ARG A 148 -1.96 -5.72 -21.42
CA ARG A 148 -2.61 -4.45 -21.05
C ARG A 148 -2.55 -4.20 -19.54
N ALA A 149 -2.77 -5.24 -18.70
CA ALA A 149 -2.67 -5.12 -17.27
C ALA A 149 -1.24 -4.70 -16.84
N PHE A 150 -0.21 -5.38 -17.36
CA PHE A 150 1.18 -5.03 -17.06
C PHE A 150 1.59 -3.67 -17.64
N ALA A 151 1.02 -3.25 -18.77
CA ALA A 151 1.23 -1.90 -19.30
C ALA A 151 0.68 -0.82 -18.36
N VAL A 152 -0.49 -1.04 -17.73
CA VAL A 152 -1.00 -0.14 -16.69
C VAL A 152 -0.02 -0.04 -15.53
N PHE A 153 0.48 -1.18 -15.03
CA PHE A 153 1.39 -1.21 -13.88
C PHE A 153 2.73 -0.52 -14.14
N ASP A 154 3.27 -0.68 -15.34
CA ASP A 154 4.62 -0.23 -15.68
C ASP A 154 4.69 1.19 -16.25
N SER A 155 3.65 1.66 -16.96
CA SER A 155 3.73 2.90 -17.74
C SER A 155 2.75 4.00 -17.33
N GLN A 156 1.78 3.68 -16.48
CA GLN A 156 0.78 4.63 -16.01
C GLN A 156 0.81 4.73 -14.48
N ARG A 157 -0.09 5.51 -13.92
CA ARG A 157 -0.40 5.43 -12.49
C ARG A 157 -0.94 4.03 -12.21
N PRO A 158 -0.30 3.23 -11.35
CA PRO A 158 -0.76 1.87 -11.06
C PRO A 158 -2.18 1.88 -10.51
N ARG A 159 -3.00 0.96 -11.00
CA ARG A 159 -4.37 0.71 -10.53
C ARG A 159 -4.65 -0.78 -10.66
N PRO A 160 -5.53 -1.36 -9.84
CA PRO A 160 -5.94 -2.75 -10.00
C PRO A 160 -6.52 -3.01 -11.40
N VAL A 161 -6.36 -4.25 -11.85
CA VAL A 161 -6.98 -4.77 -13.08
C VAL A 161 -7.72 -6.05 -12.73
N HIS A 162 -8.93 -6.21 -13.27
CA HIS A 162 -9.70 -7.44 -13.16
C HIS A 162 -9.92 -8.06 -14.54
N ILE A 163 -9.62 -9.37 -14.65
CA ILE A 163 -9.87 -10.17 -15.85
C ILE A 163 -10.79 -11.33 -15.47
N SER A 164 -12.01 -11.32 -16.01
CA SER A 164 -12.99 -12.40 -15.89
C SER A 164 -12.81 -13.38 -17.04
N VAL A 165 -12.68 -14.68 -16.74
CA VAL A 165 -12.46 -15.71 -17.76
C VAL A 165 -13.56 -16.78 -17.65
N PRO A 166 -14.37 -16.97 -18.71
CA PRO A 166 -15.40 -18.00 -18.74
C PRO A 166 -14.82 -19.41 -18.59
N LEU A 167 -15.60 -20.31 -17.98
CA LEU A 167 -15.18 -21.68 -17.71
C LEU A 167 -14.79 -22.44 -18.99
N ASP A 168 -15.55 -22.26 -20.07
CA ASP A 168 -15.26 -22.85 -21.38
C ASP A 168 -13.97 -22.27 -22.00
N VAL A 169 -13.69 -20.98 -21.80
CA VAL A 169 -12.43 -20.34 -22.23
C VAL A 169 -11.25 -20.89 -21.45
N LEU A 170 -11.37 -21.05 -20.13
CA LEU A 170 -10.32 -21.66 -19.30
C LEU A 170 -10.04 -23.12 -19.70
N ALA A 171 -11.08 -23.89 -20.05
CA ALA A 171 -10.98 -25.30 -20.41
C ALA A 171 -10.61 -25.53 -21.90
N ALA A 172 -10.77 -24.54 -22.75
CA ALA A 172 -10.50 -24.65 -24.18
C ALA A 172 -9.03 -25.02 -24.43
N LYS A 173 -8.80 -25.89 -25.43
CA LYS A 173 -7.46 -26.26 -25.86
C LYS A 173 -6.81 -25.14 -26.66
N VAL A 174 -5.59 -24.80 -26.34
CA VAL A 174 -4.80 -23.80 -27.06
C VAL A 174 -3.75 -24.46 -27.93
N ALA A 175 -3.55 -23.89 -29.13
CA ALA A 175 -2.66 -24.48 -30.12
C ALA A 175 -1.17 -24.31 -29.80
N ARG A 176 -0.81 -23.39 -28.86
CA ARG A 176 0.57 -23.07 -28.53
C ARG A 176 0.72 -22.60 -27.08
N ASP A 177 1.94 -22.71 -26.56
CA ASP A 177 2.34 -22.13 -25.28
C ASP A 177 2.52 -20.61 -25.42
N TRP A 178 1.98 -19.84 -24.48
CA TRP A 178 2.06 -18.37 -24.47
C TRP A 178 3.26 -17.83 -23.70
N THR A 179 4.15 -18.64 -23.18
CA THR A 179 5.34 -18.19 -22.43
C THR A 179 6.19 -17.22 -23.27
N GLY A 180 6.24 -17.40 -24.59
CA GLY A 180 6.92 -16.50 -25.52
C GLY A 180 6.13 -15.25 -25.92
N GLU A 181 4.89 -15.07 -25.44
CA GLU A 181 4.01 -13.95 -25.79
C GLU A 181 4.10 -12.77 -24.82
N VAL A 182 5.09 -12.79 -23.92
CA VAL A 182 5.36 -11.65 -23.03
C VAL A 182 5.71 -10.43 -23.89
N ARG A 183 4.84 -9.43 -23.84
CA ARG A 183 5.03 -8.20 -24.61
C ARG A 183 5.99 -7.25 -23.92
N ARG A 184 6.74 -6.46 -24.71
CA ARG A 184 7.67 -5.47 -24.18
C ARG A 184 6.92 -4.46 -23.31
N ARG A 185 7.45 -4.21 -22.13
CA ARG A 185 6.95 -3.17 -21.22
C ARG A 185 7.44 -1.80 -21.69
N PRO A 186 6.55 -0.80 -21.82
CA PRO A 186 6.98 0.55 -22.17
C PRO A 186 7.80 1.16 -21.03
N ALA A 187 8.91 1.81 -21.39
CA ALA A 187 9.70 2.57 -20.41
C ALA A 187 9.05 3.93 -20.14
N ARG A 188 9.10 4.38 -18.90
CA ARG A 188 8.71 5.73 -18.51
C ARG A 188 9.85 6.69 -18.84
N GLY A 189 9.54 7.77 -19.53
CA GLY A 189 10.52 8.82 -19.86
C GLY A 189 10.48 10.00 -18.88
N PRO A 190 11.47 10.91 -18.92
CA PRO A 190 11.43 12.17 -18.21
C PRO A 190 10.33 13.08 -18.78
N ALA A 191 9.98 14.13 -18.02
CA ALA A 191 9.18 15.22 -18.52
C ALA A 191 9.85 15.95 -19.71
N ALA A 192 9.10 16.78 -20.45
CA ALA A 192 9.66 17.52 -21.57
C ALA A 192 10.78 18.47 -21.12
N ALA A 193 11.84 18.59 -21.93
CA ALA A 193 13.01 19.38 -21.57
C ALA A 193 12.68 20.86 -21.30
N ALA A 194 11.70 21.43 -22.01
CA ALA A 194 11.26 22.82 -21.80
C ALA A 194 10.62 23.00 -20.40
N ASP A 195 9.79 22.03 -19.96
CA ASP A 195 9.12 22.08 -18.66
C ASP A 195 10.15 21.87 -17.53
N ILE A 196 11.13 20.98 -17.72
CA ILE A 196 12.25 20.78 -16.79
C ILE A 196 13.06 22.08 -16.64
N GLN A 197 13.35 22.78 -17.74
CA GLN A 197 14.07 24.06 -17.71
C GLN A 197 13.25 25.13 -16.99
N GLN A 198 11.96 25.22 -17.25
CA GLN A 198 11.07 26.15 -16.56
C GLN A 198 11.02 25.88 -15.05
N ALA A 199 10.91 24.60 -14.64
CA ALA A 199 10.94 24.21 -13.25
C ALA A 199 12.27 24.56 -12.58
N ALA A 200 13.41 24.31 -13.26
CA ALA A 200 14.74 24.67 -12.77
C ALA A 200 14.88 26.18 -12.59
N ASP A 201 14.37 26.99 -13.51
CA ASP A 201 14.42 28.44 -13.42
C ASP A 201 13.58 28.99 -12.28
N THR A 202 12.39 28.41 -12.02
CA THR A 202 11.54 28.75 -10.88
C THR A 202 12.20 28.37 -9.56
N LEU A 203 12.68 27.13 -9.43
CA LEU A 203 13.34 26.64 -8.22
C LEU A 203 14.65 27.37 -7.89
N ARG A 204 15.40 27.83 -8.92
CA ARG A 204 16.62 28.63 -8.72
C ARG A 204 16.35 29.98 -8.09
N LYS A 205 15.19 30.57 -8.33
CA LYS A 205 14.77 31.86 -7.79
C LYS A 205 14.08 31.76 -6.43
N ALA A 206 13.67 30.55 -6.04
CA ALA A 206 12.98 30.32 -4.80
C ALA A 206 13.85 30.69 -3.58
N LYS A 207 13.24 31.35 -2.61
CA LYS A 207 13.87 31.72 -1.32
C LYS A 207 13.49 30.74 -0.22
N ARG A 208 12.34 30.10 -0.32
CA ARG A 208 11.82 29.12 0.62
C ARG A 208 11.21 27.92 -0.15
N PRO A 209 12.03 27.18 -0.92
CA PRO A 209 11.54 26.03 -1.65
C PRO A 209 11.15 24.92 -0.68
N MET A 210 10.04 24.24 -0.96
CA MET A 210 9.61 23.07 -0.21
C MET A 210 9.23 21.95 -1.17
N ILE A 211 9.40 20.70 -0.73
CA ILE A 211 9.08 19.49 -1.52
C ILE A 211 8.00 18.71 -0.77
N ILE A 212 6.96 18.26 -1.47
CA ILE A 212 5.99 17.27 -0.99
C ILE A 212 6.14 16.04 -1.86
N ALA A 213 6.49 14.88 -1.30
CA ALA A 213 6.65 13.66 -2.10
C ALA A 213 5.79 12.51 -1.58
N GLY A 214 5.20 11.77 -2.51
CA GLY A 214 4.31 10.65 -2.22
C GLY A 214 4.79 9.29 -2.71
N GLY A 215 3.89 8.31 -2.69
CA GLY A 215 4.15 6.92 -3.08
C GLY A 215 4.63 6.75 -4.52
N GLY A 216 4.26 7.64 -5.44
CA GLY A 216 4.73 7.63 -6.83
C GLY A 216 6.23 7.91 -6.98
N ALA A 217 6.87 8.46 -5.95
CA ALA A 217 8.28 8.81 -5.96
C ALA A 217 9.20 7.79 -5.23
N LEU A 218 8.68 6.66 -4.73
CA LEU A 218 9.45 5.70 -3.92
C LEU A 218 10.73 5.18 -4.60
N HIS A 219 10.74 5.11 -5.93
CA HIS A 219 11.91 4.69 -6.72
C HIS A 219 12.91 5.81 -7.02
N ALA A 220 12.63 7.04 -6.56
CA ALA A 220 13.43 8.24 -6.78
C ALA A 220 13.97 8.86 -5.46
N ALA A 221 14.11 8.05 -4.40
CA ALA A 221 14.52 8.53 -3.08
C ALA A 221 15.89 9.22 -3.08
N GLU A 222 16.87 8.69 -3.83
CA GLU A 222 18.21 9.28 -3.95
C GLU A 222 18.16 10.67 -4.61
N GLN A 223 17.37 10.80 -5.69
CA GLN A 223 17.19 12.06 -6.40
C GLN A 223 16.50 13.11 -5.52
N LEU A 224 15.49 12.70 -4.75
CA LEU A 224 14.80 13.60 -3.83
C LEU A 224 15.70 14.08 -2.69
N ARG A 225 16.53 13.19 -2.12
CA ARG A 225 17.54 13.56 -1.12
C ARG A 225 18.54 14.56 -1.70
N ALA A 226 19.06 14.28 -2.89
CA ALA A 226 19.99 15.19 -3.58
C ALA A 226 19.34 16.54 -3.89
N LEU A 227 18.07 16.55 -4.33
CA LEU A 227 17.33 17.77 -4.67
C LEU A 227 17.03 18.60 -3.42
N SER A 228 16.54 17.99 -2.34
CA SER A 228 16.29 18.67 -1.06
C SER A 228 17.56 19.35 -0.54
N THR A 229 18.69 18.63 -0.56
CA THR A 229 19.99 19.18 -0.17
C THR A 229 20.45 20.30 -1.13
N ARG A 230 20.29 20.09 -2.43
CA ARG A 230 20.71 21.06 -3.47
C ARG A 230 19.99 22.39 -3.34
N LEU A 231 18.71 22.34 -3.04
CA LEU A 231 17.85 23.53 -2.91
C LEU A 231 17.81 24.11 -1.48
N GLY A 232 18.34 23.41 -0.47
CA GLY A 232 18.07 23.72 0.93
C GLY A 232 16.57 23.64 1.26
N ALA A 233 15.83 22.76 0.59
CA ALA A 233 14.37 22.69 0.64
C ALA A 233 13.89 21.83 1.80
N VAL A 234 12.91 22.33 2.56
CA VAL A 234 12.16 21.50 3.52
C VAL A 234 11.42 20.41 2.77
N PHE A 235 11.49 19.19 3.28
CA PHE A 235 10.88 18.01 2.67
C PHE A 235 9.73 17.48 3.52
N PHE A 236 8.55 17.40 2.93
CA PHE A 236 7.39 16.71 3.48
C PHE A 236 7.12 15.42 2.71
N SER A 237 6.65 14.39 3.39
CA SER A 237 6.13 13.19 2.74
C SER A 237 4.62 13.06 2.95
N SER A 238 3.93 12.42 2.01
CA SER A 238 2.66 11.77 2.32
C SER A 238 2.89 10.53 3.19
N VAL A 239 1.84 9.93 3.72
CA VAL A 239 1.97 8.67 4.47
C VAL A 239 2.62 7.58 3.60
N ALA A 240 2.22 7.47 2.33
CA ALA A 240 2.81 6.53 1.37
C ALA A 240 4.26 6.88 0.97
N GLY A 241 4.71 8.12 1.18
CA GLY A 241 6.06 8.60 0.90
C GLY A 241 7.03 8.50 2.08
N LYS A 242 6.61 7.96 3.22
CA LYS A 242 7.48 7.80 4.39
C LYS A 242 8.74 7.01 4.05
N GLY A 243 9.89 7.46 4.56
CA GLY A 243 11.21 6.86 4.30
C GLY A 243 11.90 7.30 3.01
N LEU A 244 11.29 8.19 2.20
CA LEU A 244 11.97 8.82 1.06
C LEU A 244 13.20 9.61 1.52
N LEU A 245 13.06 10.39 2.60
CA LEU A 245 14.18 10.88 3.40
C LEU A 245 14.14 10.19 4.77
N PRO A 246 15.29 9.83 5.36
CA PRO A 246 15.34 9.38 6.75
C PRO A 246 14.78 10.45 7.69
N ASP A 247 14.05 10.04 8.73
CA ASP A 247 13.42 11.00 9.63
C ASP A 247 14.44 11.84 10.42
N GLU A 248 15.67 11.34 10.59
CA GLU A 248 16.76 12.08 11.21
C GLU A 248 17.36 13.17 10.30
N ALA A 249 17.07 13.13 8.99
CA ALA A 249 17.59 14.13 8.06
C ALA A 249 17.15 15.54 8.45
N PRO A 250 18.08 16.53 8.50
CA PRO A 250 17.78 17.86 9.03
C PRO A 250 16.68 18.63 8.29
N LEU A 251 16.48 18.34 7.00
CA LEU A 251 15.48 18.97 6.16
C LEU A 251 14.15 18.20 6.10
N ASN A 252 14.05 17.02 6.74
CA ASN A 252 12.84 16.19 6.69
C ASN A 252 11.82 16.63 7.74
N ALA A 253 10.73 17.22 7.30
CA ALA A 253 9.55 17.53 8.10
C ALA A 253 8.64 16.31 8.31
N GLY A 254 8.85 15.21 7.60
CA GLY A 254 8.05 13.99 7.69
C GLY A 254 6.64 14.11 7.14
N ALA A 255 5.74 13.24 7.58
CA ALA A 255 4.32 13.25 7.17
C ALA A 255 3.48 14.16 8.10
N THR A 256 3.96 15.35 8.39
CA THR A 256 3.36 16.29 9.37
C THR A 256 2.34 17.25 8.76
N LEU A 257 2.01 17.12 7.47
CA LEU A 257 0.97 17.95 6.85
C LEU A 257 -0.46 17.64 7.36
N CYS A 258 -0.62 16.62 8.21
CA CYS A 258 -1.87 16.32 8.90
C CYS A 258 -2.07 17.09 10.23
N VAL A 259 -1.10 17.90 10.65
CA VAL A 259 -1.14 18.68 11.90
C VAL A 259 -0.87 20.16 11.66
N GLU A 260 -1.41 21.02 12.53
CA GLU A 260 -1.37 22.48 12.35
C GLU A 260 0.05 23.05 12.17
N PRO A 261 1.08 22.65 12.94
CA PRO A 261 2.44 23.15 12.72
C PRO A 261 2.97 22.88 11.31
N GLY A 262 2.60 21.74 10.70
CA GLY A 262 2.94 21.44 9.31
C GLY A 262 2.26 22.39 8.32
N TRP A 263 0.98 22.72 8.55
CA TRP A 263 0.27 23.71 7.71
C TRP A 263 0.87 25.10 7.82
N GLN A 264 1.25 25.50 9.02
CA GLN A 264 1.92 26.79 9.26
C GLN A 264 3.25 26.87 8.52
N LEU A 265 4.03 25.79 8.52
CA LEU A 265 5.32 25.78 7.83
C LEU A 265 5.14 25.78 6.31
N ILE A 266 4.30 24.90 5.73
CA ILE A 266 4.12 24.83 4.28
C ILE A 266 3.53 26.13 3.69
N SER A 267 2.74 26.89 4.46
CA SER A 267 2.18 28.18 4.04
C SER A 267 3.24 29.25 3.78
N GLN A 268 4.46 29.06 4.28
CA GLN A 268 5.58 29.99 4.12
C GLN A 268 6.38 29.73 2.83
N ALA A 269 6.09 28.64 2.10
CA ALA A 269 6.78 28.33 0.86
C ALA A 269 6.47 29.38 -0.22
N ASP A 270 7.48 29.84 -0.93
CA ASP A 270 7.30 30.63 -2.16
C ASP A 270 7.24 29.73 -3.40
N VAL A 271 7.82 28.52 -3.33
CA VAL A 271 7.71 27.49 -4.35
C VAL A 271 7.54 26.12 -3.68
N VAL A 272 6.54 25.35 -4.10
CA VAL A 272 6.33 23.96 -3.70
C VAL A 272 6.50 23.06 -4.92
N LEU A 273 7.36 22.04 -4.81
CA LEU A 273 7.46 20.94 -5.78
C LEU A 273 6.77 19.70 -5.23
N ALA A 274 5.63 19.33 -5.79
CA ALA A 274 4.91 18.10 -5.46
C ALA A 274 5.33 16.96 -6.41
N VAL A 275 5.80 15.83 -5.87
CA VAL A 275 6.38 14.72 -6.64
C VAL A 275 5.65 13.43 -6.34
N GLY A 276 4.98 12.86 -7.35
CA GLY A 276 4.31 11.56 -7.25
C GLY A 276 3.35 11.47 -6.06
N THR A 277 2.61 12.54 -5.81
CA THR A 277 1.62 12.63 -4.72
C THR A 277 0.28 13.10 -5.25
N GLU A 278 -0.77 12.47 -4.75
CA GLU A 278 -2.14 12.89 -5.03
C GLU A 278 -2.47 14.24 -4.42
N MET A 279 -1.74 14.62 -3.37
CA MET A 279 -2.09 15.72 -2.48
C MET A 279 -3.51 15.52 -1.93
N ALA A 280 -3.79 14.30 -1.44
CA ALA A 280 -5.10 13.90 -0.96
C ALA A 280 -5.43 14.55 0.40
N ASP A 281 -6.71 14.78 0.66
CA ASP A 281 -7.20 15.29 1.94
C ASP A 281 -6.90 14.33 3.10
N THR A 282 -6.86 13.02 2.84
CA THR A 282 -6.47 11.98 3.80
C THR A 282 -5.02 12.08 4.29
N ASP A 283 -4.14 12.77 3.55
CA ASP A 283 -2.78 13.09 4.01
C ASP A 283 -2.74 14.34 4.90
N TYR A 284 -3.78 15.18 4.86
CA TYR A 284 -3.78 16.52 5.47
C TYR A 284 -4.87 16.71 6.53
N TRP A 285 -5.93 15.92 6.49
CA TRP A 285 -7.14 16.05 7.32
C TRP A 285 -7.75 17.44 7.28
N ARG A 286 -7.72 18.07 6.10
CA ARG A 286 -8.34 19.36 5.81
C ARG A 286 -8.65 19.49 4.33
N GLU A 287 -9.59 20.37 4.00
CA GLU A 287 -10.06 20.55 2.63
C GLU A 287 -8.92 20.97 1.67
N ARG A 288 -8.07 21.92 2.08
CA ARG A 288 -6.92 22.38 1.28
C ARG A 288 -5.72 22.73 2.12
N LEU A 289 -4.51 22.43 1.62
CA LEU A 289 -3.28 22.99 2.15
C LEU A 289 -3.19 24.49 1.85
N PRO A 290 -2.67 25.31 2.78
CA PRO A 290 -2.49 26.75 2.59
C PRO A 290 -1.23 27.02 1.76
N LEU A 291 -1.24 26.70 0.46
CA LEU A 291 -0.15 26.96 -0.46
C LEU A 291 -0.25 28.42 -0.95
N ASN A 292 0.67 29.29 -0.52
CA ASN A 292 0.71 30.70 -0.89
C ASN A 292 1.68 30.99 -2.04
N GLY A 293 2.59 30.05 -2.34
CA GLY A 293 3.58 30.16 -3.40
C GLY A 293 3.19 29.42 -4.69
N GLU A 294 4.11 29.40 -5.64
CA GLU A 294 3.95 28.64 -6.89
C GLU A 294 3.98 27.13 -6.62
N LEU A 295 3.08 26.39 -7.26
CA LEU A 295 3.06 24.93 -7.22
C LEU A 295 3.58 24.36 -8.53
N LEU A 296 4.64 23.55 -8.45
CA LEU A 296 5.15 22.72 -9.52
C LEU A 296 4.74 21.26 -9.22
N ARG A 297 4.29 20.52 -10.22
CA ARG A 297 3.91 19.11 -10.01
C ARG A 297 4.66 18.22 -10.98
N LEU A 298 5.25 17.14 -10.43
CA LEU A 298 5.83 16.02 -11.17
C LEU A 298 4.98 14.79 -10.92
N ASP A 299 4.29 14.34 -11.95
CA ASP A 299 3.42 13.16 -11.87
C ASP A 299 3.39 12.39 -13.19
N ILE A 300 3.09 11.09 -13.12
CA ILE A 300 2.87 10.23 -14.27
C ILE A 300 1.42 10.31 -14.78
N ASP A 301 0.49 10.78 -13.95
CA ASP A 301 -0.94 10.93 -14.28
C ASP A 301 -1.23 12.38 -14.69
N PRO A 302 -1.50 12.65 -15.99
CA PRO A 302 -1.73 14.02 -16.47
C PRO A 302 -2.96 14.69 -15.86
N ARG A 303 -3.90 13.94 -15.30
CA ARG A 303 -5.09 14.49 -14.62
C ARG A 303 -4.74 15.24 -13.34
N LYS A 304 -3.54 15.03 -12.78
CA LYS A 304 -3.09 15.68 -11.55
C LYS A 304 -2.63 17.13 -11.73
N PHE A 305 -2.41 17.59 -12.94
CA PHE A 305 -1.90 18.95 -13.18
C PHE A 305 -2.97 20.05 -13.13
N ASN A 306 -4.23 19.68 -13.37
CA ASN A 306 -5.37 20.58 -13.39
C ASN A 306 -6.52 20.10 -12.49
N ASP A 307 -6.19 19.39 -11.43
CA ASP A 307 -7.16 18.94 -10.43
C ASP A 307 -7.42 20.05 -9.37
N PHE A 308 -7.74 19.64 -8.16
CA PHE A 308 -8.00 20.52 -7.03
C PHE A 308 -6.83 21.47 -6.68
N TYR A 309 -5.59 21.09 -7.07
CA TYR A 309 -4.36 21.88 -6.93
C TYR A 309 -3.73 22.16 -8.30
N PRO A 310 -4.22 23.15 -9.06
CA PRO A 310 -3.63 23.48 -10.35
C PRO A 310 -2.19 23.98 -10.17
N CYS A 311 -1.28 23.51 -11.04
CA CYS A 311 0.13 23.87 -10.97
C CYS A 311 0.53 24.92 -12.01
N SER A 312 1.60 25.69 -11.72
CA SER A 312 2.20 26.64 -12.66
C SER A 312 3.14 25.95 -13.66
N VAL A 313 3.74 24.83 -13.27
CA VAL A 313 4.60 23.99 -14.13
C VAL A 313 4.20 22.52 -13.97
N ALA A 314 3.86 21.88 -15.10
CA ALA A 314 3.47 20.48 -15.18
C ALA A 314 4.64 19.62 -15.71
N LEU A 315 5.26 18.83 -14.84
CA LEU A 315 6.31 17.89 -15.20
C LEU A 315 5.69 16.50 -15.40
N HIS A 316 5.19 16.23 -16.61
CA HIS A 316 4.57 14.94 -16.93
C HIS A 316 5.64 13.89 -17.28
N GLY A 317 5.95 12.99 -16.36
CA GLY A 317 6.98 11.99 -16.58
C GLY A 317 7.29 11.11 -15.37
N ASP A 318 8.27 10.23 -15.56
CA ASP A 318 8.81 9.40 -14.49
C ASP A 318 9.55 10.26 -13.46
N ALA A 319 9.32 9.99 -12.17
CA ALA A 319 9.89 10.79 -11.10
C ALA A 319 11.43 10.72 -11.09
N ARG A 320 12.03 9.54 -11.20
CA ARG A 320 13.50 9.38 -11.19
C ARG A 320 14.14 10.08 -12.38
N ALA A 321 13.66 9.75 -13.59
CA ALA A 321 14.23 10.28 -14.82
C ALA A 321 14.09 11.81 -14.90
N THR A 322 12.96 12.36 -14.46
CA THR A 322 12.73 13.81 -14.45
C THR A 322 13.59 14.51 -13.39
N LEU A 323 13.69 13.94 -12.18
CA LEU A 323 14.53 14.51 -11.12
C LEU A 323 16.03 14.47 -11.46
N ASP A 324 16.50 13.40 -12.14
CA ASP A 324 17.89 13.34 -12.66
C ASP A 324 18.15 14.50 -13.63
N ALA A 325 17.24 14.73 -14.57
CA ALA A 325 17.37 15.83 -15.53
C ALA A 325 17.25 17.22 -14.84
N LEU A 326 16.36 17.35 -13.86
CA LEU A 326 16.21 18.59 -13.08
C LEU A 326 17.49 18.90 -12.27
N LEU A 327 18.09 17.89 -11.64
CA LEU A 327 19.36 18.03 -10.93
C LEU A 327 20.51 18.48 -11.84
N GLN A 328 20.51 18.05 -13.12
CA GLN A 328 21.49 18.50 -14.12
C GLN A 328 21.25 19.96 -14.54
N ALA A 329 20.00 20.43 -14.59
CA ALA A 329 19.63 21.79 -14.95
C ALA A 329 19.86 22.81 -13.81
N LEU A 330 19.99 22.36 -12.56
CA LEU A 330 20.24 23.20 -11.38
C LEU A 330 21.74 23.41 -11.14
N PRO A 331 22.14 24.54 -10.51
CA PRO A 331 23.52 24.78 -10.11
C PRO A 331 24.07 23.62 -9.24
N PRO A 332 25.33 23.21 -9.39
CA PRO A 332 25.90 22.10 -8.63
C PRO A 332 26.13 22.44 -7.15
N THR A 333 26.26 23.71 -6.81
CA THR A 333 26.51 24.18 -5.44
C THR A 333 25.21 24.16 -4.64
N PRO A 334 25.16 23.51 -3.46
CA PRO A 334 24.01 23.58 -2.59
C PRO A 334 23.71 24.99 -2.11
N ALA A 335 22.43 25.30 -1.95
CA ALA A 335 21.97 26.52 -1.30
C ALA A 335 22.23 26.47 0.23
N ASP A 336 22.25 27.62 0.88
CA ASP A 336 22.25 27.68 2.35
C ASP A 336 20.94 27.12 2.91
N ALA A 337 21.04 26.08 3.71
CA ALA A 337 19.90 25.40 4.31
C ALA A 337 19.65 25.77 5.77
N GLY A 338 20.43 26.70 6.36
CA GLY A 338 20.39 27.00 7.79
C GLY A 338 18.99 27.36 8.30
N ALA A 339 18.30 28.27 7.61
CA ALA A 339 16.94 28.67 7.97
C ALA A 339 15.91 27.51 7.83
N ALA A 340 16.04 26.67 6.80
CA ALA A 340 15.17 25.53 6.61
C ALA A 340 15.36 24.45 7.69
N ILE A 341 16.61 24.20 8.08
CA ILE A 341 16.95 23.26 9.18
C ILE A 341 16.35 23.73 10.51
N HIS A 342 16.46 25.04 10.83
CA HIS A 342 15.84 25.59 12.03
C HIS A 342 14.30 25.47 11.97
N ALA A 343 13.69 25.79 10.85
CA ALA A 343 12.24 25.66 10.69
C ALA A 343 11.74 24.21 10.88
N VAL A 344 12.49 23.22 10.42
CA VAL A 344 12.18 21.79 10.66
C VAL A 344 12.34 21.43 12.13
N ALA A 345 13.39 21.94 12.81
CA ALA A 345 13.57 21.70 14.24
C ALA A 345 12.43 22.30 15.06
N ASP A 346 12.02 23.53 14.75
CA ASP A 346 10.88 24.21 15.38
C ASP A 346 9.56 23.45 15.13
N LEU A 347 9.33 22.99 13.90
CA LEU A 347 8.19 22.14 13.57
C LEU A 347 8.15 20.88 14.44
N ARG A 348 9.26 20.15 14.52
CA ARG A 348 9.35 18.92 15.33
C ARG A 348 9.06 19.16 16.79
N GLN A 349 9.58 20.26 17.35
CA GLN A 349 9.31 20.67 18.72
C GLN A 349 7.82 21.05 18.92
N ALA A 350 7.23 21.79 17.97
CA ALA A 350 5.82 22.16 18.02
C ALA A 350 4.90 20.93 17.94
N VAL A 351 5.19 19.98 17.04
CA VAL A 351 4.47 18.69 16.96
C VAL A 351 4.58 17.91 18.27
N GLN A 352 5.75 17.89 18.89
CA GLN A 352 5.94 17.21 20.17
C GLN A 352 5.15 17.88 21.29
N ASN A 353 5.16 19.21 21.37
CA ASN A 353 4.48 19.99 22.41
C ASN A 353 2.94 19.93 22.25
N GLY A 354 2.45 19.79 21.02
CA GLY A 354 1.01 19.72 20.72
C GLY A 354 0.36 18.37 20.98
N GLN A 355 1.10 17.36 21.45
CA GLN A 355 0.55 16.03 21.71
C GLN A 355 -0.32 16.01 22.97
N GLY A 356 -1.56 15.55 22.82
CA GLY A 356 -2.44 15.23 23.93
C GLY A 356 -2.03 13.94 24.67
N PRO A 357 -2.70 13.60 25.79
CA PRO A 357 -2.31 12.43 26.60
C PRO A 357 -2.28 11.12 25.82
N LEU A 358 -3.25 10.88 24.93
CA LEU A 358 -3.34 9.66 24.12
C LEU A 358 -2.16 9.59 23.13
N GLN A 359 -1.85 10.69 22.44
CA GLN A 359 -0.71 10.75 21.51
C GLN A 359 0.63 10.55 22.21
N GLN A 360 0.78 10.99 23.46
CA GLN A 360 1.98 10.75 24.26
C GLN A 360 2.16 9.25 24.58
N ILE A 361 1.07 8.55 24.93
CA ILE A 361 1.06 7.09 25.10
C ILE A 361 1.45 6.41 23.77
N HIS A 362 0.81 6.79 22.66
CA HIS A 362 1.11 6.24 21.36
C HIS A 362 2.58 6.46 20.97
N ARG A 363 3.11 7.66 21.22
CA ARG A 363 4.53 7.95 20.98
C ARG A 363 5.45 7.03 21.76
N SER A 364 5.15 6.78 23.05
CA SER A 364 5.95 5.90 23.89
C SER A 364 5.96 4.46 23.34
N ILE A 365 4.82 3.95 22.88
CA ILE A 365 4.71 2.63 22.20
C ILE A 365 5.52 2.63 20.90
N LEU A 366 5.34 3.64 20.05
CA LEU A 366 6.02 3.75 18.75
C LEU A 366 7.55 3.84 18.92
N GLN A 367 8.03 4.49 19.97
CA GLN A 367 9.46 4.53 20.31
C GLN A 367 10.00 3.15 20.72
N ARG A 368 9.24 2.34 21.48
CA ARG A 368 9.62 0.96 21.80
C ARG A 368 9.68 0.08 20.55
N ILE A 369 8.70 0.24 19.64
CA ILE A 369 8.73 -0.46 18.35
C ILE A 369 9.96 -0.04 17.54
N ALA A 370 10.24 1.26 17.43
CA ALA A 370 11.39 1.77 16.67
C ALA A 370 12.75 1.35 17.25
N ALA A 371 12.83 1.09 18.56
CA ALA A 371 14.03 0.60 19.21
C ALA A 371 14.34 -0.87 18.90
N GLU A 372 13.32 -1.70 18.66
CA GLU A 372 13.47 -3.14 18.49
C GLU A 372 13.28 -3.62 17.04
N LEU A 373 12.48 -2.90 16.22
CA LEU A 373 12.32 -3.26 14.80
C LEU A 373 13.60 -2.88 14.04
N PRO A 374 14.31 -3.84 13.44
CA PRO A 374 15.51 -3.56 12.65
C PRO A 374 15.25 -2.53 11.54
N GLU A 375 16.26 -1.76 11.16
CA GLU A 375 16.17 -0.67 10.19
C GLU A 375 15.54 -1.09 8.83
N GLN A 376 15.82 -2.32 8.39
CA GLN A 376 15.25 -2.89 7.17
C GLN A 376 13.82 -3.41 7.36
N GLY A 377 13.28 -3.36 8.57
CA GLY A 377 11.96 -3.84 8.90
C GLY A 377 10.83 -3.06 8.22
N PHE A 378 9.63 -3.63 8.25
CA PHE A 378 8.42 -2.96 7.82
C PHE A 378 7.30 -3.08 8.86
N ILE A 379 6.39 -2.13 8.83
CA ILE A 379 5.13 -2.16 9.59
C ILE A 379 3.98 -2.17 8.59
N ALA A 380 3.09 -3.16 8.72
CA ALA A 380 1.79 -3.16 8.07
C ALA A 380 0.75 -2.77 9.12
N SER A 381 0.15 -1.60 8.98
CA SER A 381 -0.79 -1.07 9.97
C SER A 381 -2.21 -1.11 9.49
N ASP A 382 -3.14 -1.34 10.41
CA ASP A 382 -4.57 -1.22 10.21
C ASP A 382 -5.06 0.19 10.54
N MET A 383 -6.35 0.45 10.31
CA MET A 383 -7.03 1.69 10.72
C MET A 383 -7.28 1.65 12.24
N THR A 384 -6.31 2.15 12.99
CA THR A 384 -6.36 2.22 14.46
C THR A 384 -5.70 3.51 14.97
N GLN A 385 -6.14 4.05 16.10
CA GLN A 385 -5.64 5.31 16.66
C GLN A 385 -4.11 5.32 16.84
N LEU A 386 -3.51 4.19 17.22
CA LEU A 386 -2.05 4.06 17.31
C LEU A 386 -1.36 4.22 15.95
N ALA A 387 -1.95 3.69 14.87
CA ALA A 387 -1.42 3.87 13.52
C ALA A 387 -1.62 5.29 12.98
N TYR A 388 -2.74 5.95 13.33
CA TYR A 388 -2.97 7.36 12.97
C TYR A 388 -1.89 8.27 13.57
N SER A 389 -1.55 8.05 14.85
CA SER A 389 -0.40 8.71 15.46
C SER A 389 0.91 8.30 14.78
N GLY A 390 1.07 7.02 14.41
CA GLY A 390 2.25 6.49 13.74
C GLY A 390 2.49 7.09 12.35
N ASN A 391 1.43 7.50 11.64
CA ASN A 391 1.56 8.15 10.33
C ASN A 391 2.51 9.35 10.36
N TYR A 392 2.52 10.13 11.45
CA TYR A 392 3.38 11.31 11.57
C TYR A 392 4.42 11.24 12.70
N LEU A 393 4.30 10.29 13.66
CA LEU A 393 5.23 10.16 14.79
C LEU A 393 6.24 9.01 14.65
N TYR A 394 5.92 7.94 13.88
CA TYR A 394 6.81 6.80 13.74
C TYR A 394 7.99 7.15 12.83
N PRO A 395 9.25 7.03 13.31
CA PRO A 395 10.42 7.32 12.48
C PRO A 395 10.64 6.23 11.42
N THR A 396 10.79 6.65 10.17
CA THR A 396 11.07 5.74 9.05
C THR A 396 12.43 6.07 8.42
N ARG A 397 13.24 5.04 8.15
CA ARG A 397 14.60 5.19 7.58
C ARG A 397 14.69 4.70 6.14
N ALA A 398 13.77 3.84 5.74
CA ALA A 398 13.73 3.23 4.42
C ALA A 398 12.36 3.36 3.78
N THR A 399 12.32 3.42 2.46
CA THR A 399 11.07 3.35 1.69
C THR A 399 10.43 1.97 1.85
N ARG A 400 9.11 1.87 1.62
CA ARG A 400 8.36 0.60 1.71
C ARG A 400 8.46 -0.06 3.10
N SER A 401 8.57 0.76 4.17
CA SER A 401 8.65 0.29 5.55
C SER A 401 7.41 0.66 6.39
N TRP A 402 6.51 1.49 5.87
CA TRP A 402 5.24 1.84 6.50
C TRP A 402 4.10 1.62 5.51
N LEU A 403 3.33 0.55 5.71
CA LEU A 403 2.20 0.16 4.88
C LEU A 403 0.92 0.50 5.63
N HIS A 404 0.17 1.49 5.13
CA HIS A 404 -1.08 1.96 5.73
C HIS A 404 -2.15 2.10 4.65
N PRO A 405 -3.41 1.70 4.91
CA PRO A 405 -4.50 1.77 3.94
C PRO A 405 -5.13 3.17 3.90
N THR A 406 -4.36 4.19 3.47
CA THR A 406 -4.70 5.60 3.63
C THR A 406 -5.92 6.02 2.83
N GLY A 407 -5.98 5.68 1.53
CA GLY A 407 -6.93 6.30 0.61
C GLY A 407 -8.35 5.73 0.65
N TYR A 408 -8.55 4.50 1.12
CA TYR A 408 -9.86 3.85 1.23
C TYR A 408 -10.27 3.59 2.68
N GLY A 409 -9.29 3.51 3.58
CA GLY A 409 -9.51 3.43 5.01
C GLY A 409 -10.16 2.13 5.48
N THR A 410 -9.83 1.00 4.88
CA THR A 410 -10.45 -0.28 5.22
C THR A 410 -9.93 -0.84 6.53
N LEU A 411 -10.84 -1.27 7.42
CA LEU A 411 -10.52 -2.13 8.55
C LEU A 411 -10.19 -3.56 8.10
N GLY A 412 -9.33 -4.24 8.87
CA GLY A 412 -8.91 -5.62 8.58
C GLY A 412 -7.79 -5.75 7.56
N TYR A 413 -7.15 -4.64 7.18
CA TYR A 413 -6.04 -4.60 6.24
C TYR A 413 -4.74 -5.13 6.85
N GLY A 414 -4.42 -4.74 8.09
CA GLY A 414 -3.08 -4.86 8.67
C GLY A 414 -2.53 -6.29 8.68
N LEU A 415 -3.30 -7.26 9.19
CA LEU A 415 -2.84 -8.64 9.30
C LEU A 415 -2.55 -9.28 7.94
N PRO A 416 -3.50 -9.37 7.00
CA PRO A 416 -3.23 -9.99 5.70
C PRO A 416 -2.17 -9.22 4.88
N ALA A 417 -2.17 -7.89 4.91
CA ALA A 417 -1.13 -7.10 4.24
C ALA A 417 0.27 -7.39 4.81
N GLY A 418 0.39 -7.54 6.14
CA GLY A 418 1.64 -7.94 6.79
C GLY A 418 2.12 -9.33 6.38
N ILE A 419 1.20 -10.29 6.24
CA ILE A 419 1.50 -11.63 5.72
C ILE A 419 2.02 -11.54 4.29
N GLY A 420 1.29 -10.84 3.42
CA GLY A 420 1.69 -10.63 2.02
C GLY A 420 3.03 -9.91 1.89
N ALA A 421 3.26 -8.88 2.68
CA ALA A 421 4.54 -8.17 2.74
C ALA A 421 5.68 -9.11 3.16
N LYS A 422 5.46 -9.95 4.17
CA LYS A 422 6.45 -10.93 4.63
C LYS A 422 6.77 -11.99 3.57
N LEU A 423 5.77 -12.39 2.78
CA LEU A 423 5.97 -13.30 1.63
C LEU A 423 6.71 -12.62 0.47
N GLY A 424 6.51 -11.31 0.28
CA GLY A 424 7.20 -10.52 -0.74
C GLY A 424 8.64 -10.12 -0.39
N ALA A 425 8.99 -10.13 0.90
CA ALA A 425 10.33 -9.83 1.41
C ALA A 425 10.62 -10.67 2.67
N PRO A 426 10.84 -11.98 2.51
CA PRO A 426 10.93 -12.92 3.62
C PRO A 426 12.11 -12.66 4.57
N GLU A 427 13.15 -12.00 4.10
CA GLU A 427 14.33 -11.61 4.89
C GLU A 427 14.08 -10.38 5.78
N ARG A 428 13.10 -9.54 5.43
CA ARG A 428 12.80 -8.32 6.20
C ARG A 428 12.01 -8.65 7.46
N PRO A 429 12.42 -8.19 8.64
CA PRO A 429 11.58 -8.25 9.84
C PRO A 429 10.26 -7.52 9.62
N GLY A 430 9.15 -8.13 10.05
CA GLY A 430 7.82 -7.57 9.87
C GLY A 430 7.07 -7.39 11.18
N LEU A 431 6.39 -6.25 11.31
CA LEU A 431 5.42 -5.99 12.37
C LEU A 431 4.07 -5.66 11.75
N VAL A 432 3.03 -6.28 12.28
CA VAL A 432 1.63 -5.93 12.00
C VAL A 432 1.13 -5.12 13.17
N LEU A 433 0.58 -3.93 12.91
CA LEU A 433 -0.01 -3.06 13.92
C LEU A 433 -1.51 -3.00 13.71
N VAL A 434 -2.27 -3.63 14.59
CA VAL A 434 -3.73 -3.74 14.47
C VAL A 434 -4.44 -3.27 15.73
N GLY A 435 -5.65 -2.73 15.58
CA GLY A 435 -6.60 -2.52 16.68
C GLY A 435 -7.48 -3.75 16.88
N ASP A 436 -8.06 -3.87 18.06
CA ASP A 436 -8.98 -4.95 18.42
C ASP A 436 -10.16 -5.09 17.47
N GLY A 437 -10.81 -3.99 17.10
CA GLY A 437 -11.89 -4.00 16.12
C GLY A 437 -11.44 -4.46 14.73
N GLY A 438 -10.38 -3.85 14.18
CA GLY A 438 -9.87 -4.19 12.85
C GLY A 438 -9.35 -5.62 12.75
N PHE A 439 -8.72 -6.13 13.81
CA PHE A 439 -8.21 -7.48 13.87
C PHE A 439 -9.30 -8.55 13.67
N LEU A 440 -10.51 -8.31 14.21
CA LEU A 440 -11.65 -9.22 14.09
C LEU A 440 -12.16 -9.40 12.65
N TYR A 441 -11.88 -8.46 11.75
CA TYR A 441 -12.32 -8.56 10.34
C TYR A 441 -11.58 -9.65 9.55
N THR A 442 -10.32 -9.96 9.93
CA THR A 442 -9.44 -10.85 9.16
C THR A 442 -8.60 -11.78 10.04
N LEU A 443 -8.97 -11.96 11.31
CA LEU A 443 -8.21 -12.77 12.28
C LEU A 443 -7.99 -14.22 11.82
N GLN A 444 -8.88 -14.78 10.99
CA GLN A 444 -8.76 -16.12 10.41
C GLN A 444 -7.49 -16.28 9.58
N GLU A 445 -6.91 -15.19 9.08
CA GLU A 445 -5.66 -15.23 8.33
C GLU A 445 -4.42 -15.54 9.21
N LEU A 446 -4.58 -15.59 10.54
CA LEU A 446 -3.56 -16.19 11.42
C LEU A 446 -3.26 -17.64 11.02
N ALA A 447 -4.27 -18.40 10.56
CA ALA A 447 -4.06 -19.74 10.04
C ALA A 447 -3.14 -19.73 8.81
N THR A 448 -3.38 -18.80 7.86
CA THR A 448 -2.51 -18.61 6.70
C THR A 448 -1.09 -18.21 7.13
N ALA A 449 -0.96 -17.29 8.09
CA ALA A 449 0.34 -16.85 8.59
C ALA A 449 1.16 -17.99 9.19
N VAL A 450 0.55 -18.82 10.04
CA VAL A 450 1.21 -19.96 10.69
C VAL A 450 1.60 -21.04 9.67
N GLU A 451 0.75 -21.28 8.66
CA GLU A 451 1.01 -22.26 7.61
C GLU A 451 2.15 -21.84 6.69
N GLU A 452 2.19 -20.56 6.30
CA GLU A 452 3.04 -20.05 5.23
C GLU A 452 4.37 -19.44 5.70
N LEU A 453 4.42 -18.86 6.91
CA LEU A 453 5.59 -18.12 7.37
C LEU A 453 6.54 -18.98 8.21
N ARG A 454 7.82 -18.93 7.87
CA ARG A 454 8.92 -19.61 8.61
C ARG A 454 9.85 -18.63 9.30
N SER A 455 9.81 -17.35 8.93
CA SER A 455 10.58 -16.27 9.55
C SER A 455 9.67 -15.40 10.44
N PRO A 456 10.22 -14.60 11.36
CA PRO A 456 9.44 -13.86 12.33
C PRO A 456 8.43 -12.88 11.70
N LEU A 457 7.19 -12.92 12.19
CA LEU A 457 6.18 -11.88 12.03
C LEU A 457 5.57 -11.58 13.40
N VAL A 458 5.74 -10.35 13.87
CA VAL A 458 5.13 -9.89 15.12
C VAL A 458 3.81 -9.20 14.81
N VAL A 459 2.73 -9.61 15.49
CA VAL A 459 1.41 -8.96 15.44
C VAL A 459 1.21 -8.22 16.75
N LEU A 460 1.34 -6.90 16.75
CA LEU A 460 1.03 -6.06 17.89
C LEU A 460 -0.44 -5.64 17.83
N LEU A 461 -1.24 -6.21 18.72
CA LEU A 461 -2.65 -5.92 18.89
C LEU A 461 -2.82 -4.83 19.96
N TRP A 462 -3.17 -3.62 19.54
CA TRP A 462 -3.58 -2.53 20.42
C TRP A 462 -5.05 -2.72 20.80
N ASN A 463 -5.29 -3.11 22.05
CA ASN A 463 -6.61 -3.39 22.58
C ASN A 463 -7.06 -2.27 23.52
N ASN A 464 -8.02 -1.47 23.07
CA ASN A 464 -8.67 -0.41 23.87
C ASN A 464 -10.16 -0.69 24.12
N ASP A 465 -10.65 -1.91 23.80
CA ASP A 465 -12.03 -2.36 23.95
C ASP A 465 -13.06 -1.41 23.29
N ALA A 466 -12.67 -0.76 22.17
CA ALA A 466 -13.50 0.21 21.49
C ALA A 466 -13.11 0.41 20.01
N LEU A 467 -14.08 0.83 19.20
CA LEU A 467 -13.81 1.58 17.98
C LEU A 467 -13.49 3.03 18.38
N GLY A 468 -12.29 3.20 19.00
CA GLY A 468 -11.95 4.38 19.79
C GLY A 468 -12.06 5.70 19.04
N GLN A 469 -11.61 5.76 17.76
CA GLN A 469 -11.73 6.97 16.97
C GLN A 469 -13.19 7.38 16.75
N ILE A 470 -14.03 6.42 16.37
CA ILE A 470 -15.45 6.72 16.09
C ILE A 470 -16.19 7.11 17.37
N ARG A 471 -15.85 6.48 18.51
CA ARG A 471 -16.39 6.89 19.81
C ARG A 471 -16.04 8.35 20.12
N ASP A 472 -14.77 8.72 19.92
CA ASP A 472 -14.28 10.06 20.23
C ASP A 472 -14.93 11.09 19.28
N ASP A 473 -15.03 10.79 17.98
CA ASP A 473 -15.72 11.64 16.99
C ASP A 473 -17.23 11.82 17.33
N MET A 474 -17.91 10.76 17.81
CA MET A 474 -19.31 10.88 18.28
C MET A 474 -19.41 11.83 19.47
N LEU A 475 -18.52 11.70 20.45
CA LEU A 475 -18.50 12.58 21.63
C LEU A 475 -18.23 14.05 21.25
N ASP A 476 -17.28 14.30 20.35
CA ASP A 476 -16.96 15.65 19.86
C ASP A 476 -18.12 16.30 19.11
N LEU A 477 -18.95 15.50 18.46
CA LEU A 477 -20.18 15.93 17.80
C LEU A 477 -21.42 15.93 18.72
N ASN A 478 -21.26 15.66 20.02
CA ASN A 478 -22.35 15.52 21.01
C ASN A 478 -23.35 14.41 20.64
N ILE A 479 -22.86 13.33 20.01
CA ILE A 479 -23.64 12.11 19.73
C ILE A 479 -23.34 11.09 20.83
N GLU A 480 -24.39 10.50 21.42
CA GLU A 480 -24.22 9.40 22.39
C GLU A 480 -23.55 8.20 21.69
N PRO A 481 -22.41 7.69 22.22
CA PRO A 481 -21.72 6.57 21.59
C PRO A 481 -22.55 5.30 21.54
N ILE A 482 -22.84 4.80 20.33
CA ILE A 482 -23.59 3.56 20.10
C ILE A 482 -22.84 2.66 19.10
N GLY A 483 -22.77 1.36 19.38
CA GLY A 483 -22.12 0.38 18.50
C GLY A 483 -20.59 0.45 18.48
N VAL A 484 -19.95 1.23 19.34
CA VAL A 484 -18.50 1.49 19.35
C VAL A 484 -17.76 0.84 20.52
N LEU A 485 -18.46 0.12 21.38
CA LEU A 485 -17.90 -0.61 22.52
C LEU A 485 -18.18 -2.12 22.34
N PRO A 486 -17.44 -2.81 21.47
CA PRO A 486 -17.62 -4.24 21.26
C PRO A 486 -17.18 -5.03 22.49
N ARG A 487 -17.81 -6.17 22.71
CA ARG A 487 -17.32 -7.14 23.68
C ARG A 487 -16.28 -8.04 22.99
N ASN A 488 -15.01 -7.81 23.27
CA ASN A 488 -13.93 -8.56 22.69
C ASN A 488 -13.86 -10.02 23.19
N PRO A 489 -13.43 -10.97 22.34
CA PRO A 489 -13.06 -12.32 22.77
C PRO A 489 -11.70 -12.32 23.49
N ASP A 490 -11.32 -13.45 24.05
CA ASP A 490 -9.93 -13.69 24.50
C ASP A 490 -9.01 -13.88 23.27
N PHE A 491 -8.39 -12.79 22.83
CA PHE A 491 -7.49 -12.79 21.67
C PHE A 491 -6.26 -13.69 21.89
N ALA A 492 -5.78 -13.75 23.11
CA ALA A 492 -4.64 -14.60 23.46
C ALA A 492 -4.98 -16.09 23.30
N ALA A 493 -6.14 -16.51 23.77
CA ALA A 493 -6.63 -17.88 23.60
C ALA A 493 -6.85 -18.21 22.12
N LEU A 494 -7.46 -17.31 21.34
CA LEU A 494 -7.66 -17.49 19.90
C LEU A 494 -6.32 -17.64 19.17
N ALA A 495 -5.35 -16.75 19.41
CA ALA A 495 -4.06 -16.82 18.75
C ALA A 495 -3.31 -18.12 19.07
N ARG A 496 -3.36 -18.60 20.33
CA ARG A 496 -2.82 -19.92 20.71
C ARG A 496 -3.51 -21.05 19.96
N ALA A 497 -4.84 -20.99 19.78
CA ALA A 497 -5.58 -22.00 19.03
C ALA A 497 -5.17 -22.06 17.55
N PHE A 498 -4.74 -20.94 16.95
CA PHE A 498 -4.15 -20.90 15.61
C PHE A 498 -2.69 -21.35 15.57
N GLY A 499 -2.03 -21.56 16.71
CA GLY A 499 -0.63 -21.99 16.78
C GLY A 499 0.38 -20.83 16.87
N CYS A 500 -0.05 -19.62 17.17
CA CYS A 500 0.84 -18.49 17.41
C CYS A 500 1.50 -18.55 18.78
N SER A 501 2.72 -18.00 18.90
CA SER A 501 3.26 -17.57 20.20
C SER A 501 2.49 -16.36 20.69
N VAL A 502 2.28 -16.23 22.01
CA VAL A 502 1.43 -15.15 22.56
C VAL A 502 2.06 -14.56 23.80
N SER A 503 2.05 -13.23 23.90
CA SER A 503 2.35 -12.48 25.12
C SER A 503 1.34 -11.35 25.38
N GLN A 504 1.25 -10.95 26.66
CA GLN A 504 0.37 -9.90 27.14
C GLN A 504 1.15 -9.02 28.15
N PRO A 505 2.00 -8.10 27.66
CA PRO A 505 2.83 -7.26 28.52
C PRO A 505 1.97 -6.37 29.41
N ALA A 506 2.37 -6.24 30.68
CA ALA A 506 1.74 -5.40 31.68
C ALA A 506 2.35 -3.99 31.76
N SER A 507 3.43 -3.74 31.03
CA SER A 507 4.13 -2.45 30.99
C SER A 507 4.81 -2.21 29.63
N LEU A 508 5.24 -0.98 29.37
CA LEU A 508 6.00 -0.64 28.16
C LEU A 508 7.39 -1.27 28.14
N ASP A 509 8.00 -1.54 29.30
CA ASP A 509 9.30 -2.21 29.36
C ASP A 509 9.16 -3.69 29.03
N GLU A 510 8.11 -4.34 29.53
CA GLU A 510 7.77 -5.70 29.10
C GLU A 510 7.43 -5.76 27.61
N LEU A 511 6.65 -4.78 27.08
CA LEU A 511 6.40 -4.68 25.64
C LEU A 511 7.69 -4.66 24.84
N GLN A 512 8.68 -3.87 25.26
CA GLN A 512 9.95 -3.77 24.55
C GLN A 512 10.69 -5.12 24.54
N GLN A 513 10.69 -5.84 25.66
CA GLN A 513 11.27 -7.18 25.74
C GLN A 513 10.55 -8.16 24.83
N GLU A 514 9.21 -8.19 24.86
CA GLU A 514 8.41 -9.08 24.03
C GLU A 514 8.55 -8.81 22.51
N LEU A 515 8.72 -7.55 22.12
CA LEU A 515 9.03 -7.19 20.74
C LEU A 515 10.39 -7.77 20.32
N ARG A 516 11.43 -7.62 21.15
CA ARG A 516 12.77 -8.17 20.89
C ARG A 516 12.73 -9.69 20.75
N GLU A 517 12.05 -10.39 21.66
CA GLU A 517 11.88 -11.84 21.61
C GLU A 517 11.06 -12.28 20.41
N GLY A 518 9.99 -11.55 20.08
CA GLY A 518 9.13 -11.81 18.93
C GLY A 518 9.88 -11.71 17.61
N PHE A 519 10.75 -10.71 17.43
CA PHE A 519 11.58 -10.58 16.24
C PHE A 519 12.70 -11.63 16.15
N ALA A 520 13.08 -12.24 17.27
CA ALA A 520 14.06 -13.34 17.30
C ALA A 520 13.42 -14.73 17.10
N ARG A 521 12.09 -14.86 17.30
CA ARG A 521 11.37 -16.14 17.28
C ARG A 521 10.81 -16.41 15.89
N ASN A 522 11.10 -17.57 15.31
CA ASN A 522 10.51 -18.00 14.04
C ASN A 522 8.99 -18.18 14.15
N GLY A 523 8.28 -17.84 13.08
CA GLY A 523 6.83 -17.94 13.00
C GLY A 523 6.11 -16.69 13.47
N VAL A 524 4.87 -16.83 13.91
CA VAL A 524 3.97 -15.71 14.26
C VAL A 524 3.91 -15.53 15.77
N THR A 525 4.13 -14.30 16.22
CA THR A 525 3.97 -13.92 17.64
C THR A 525 2.89 -12.85 17.73
N LEU A 526 1.81 -13.11 18.48
CA LEU A 526 0.82 -12.10 18.85
C LEU A 526 1.23 -11.47 20.19
N ILE A 527 1.35 -10.15 20.22
CA ILE A 527 1.53 -9.35 21.43
C ILE A 527 0.27 -8.53 21.63
N GLU A 528 -0.54 -8.86 22.62
CA GLU A 528 -1.73 -8.07 22.97
C GLU A 528 -1.37 -7.02 24.03
N LEU A 529 -1.35 -5.74 23.64
CA LEU A 529 -1.13 -4.62 24.55
C LEU A 529 -2.46 -3.94 24.87
N LYS A 530 -2.91 -4.06 26.12
CA LYS A 530 -4.09 -3.35 26.59
C LYS A 530 -3.78 -1.89 26.88
N HIS A 531 -4.69 -1.00 26.53
CA HIS A 531 -4.55 0.44 26.77
C HIS A 531 -4.21 0.78 28.23
N ALA A 532 -4.77 0.06 29.19
CA ALA A 532 -4.49 0.26 30.61
C ALA A 532 -3.02 -0.02 31.01
N CYS A 533 -2.33 -0.91 30.29
CA CYS A 533 -0.95 -1.29 30.52
C CYS A 533 0.08 -0.35 29.88
N ALA A 534 -0.37 0.55 29.00
CA ALA A 534 0.48 1.51 28.31
C ALA A 534 0.53 2.91 28.98
N ARG A 535 -0.17 3.09 30.10
CA ARG A 535 -0.24 4.35 30.88
C ARG A 535 0.98 4.55 31.77
#